data_0286cc365ed7cdceb582f89578cd183b
#
_entry.id   0286cc365ed7cdceb582f89578cd183b
#
_cell.length_a   1.000
_cell.length_b   1.000
_cell.length_c   1.000
_cell.angle_alpha   90.00
_cell.angle_beta   90.00
_cell.angle_gamma   90.00
#
_symmetry.space_group_name_H-M   'P 1'
#
loop_
_entity.id
_entity.type
_entity.pdbx_description
1 polymer ?
#
loop_
_entity_poly.entity_id
_entity_poly.type
_entity_poly.pdbx_seq_one_letter_code
_entity_poly.pdbx_strand_id
1 'polypeptide(L)'
;QDEITADGGLASHAVCDIRQEDGEQQTVAGIVAQHGAIDALVNNAGGQYITPAEKISAKGWQAVIDTNLTGGFLMARECFTQSMAARGGAVVNIVADIWGSMPGMAHSGAARAGMVSFTETAALEWAGSGVRVNAVAPGYVASSGMDHYPPEAAAMLRHMPKTVPLGRFATEAEVSAGIVFLLSPAASFISGTVLRIDGARPQVRMGWGQVAASADVQQRTAVRPFDGFHRYQPPKVFQ
;
A
#
# COMPACT_ATOMS: atom_id res chain seq x y z
N GLN A 1 -6.09 -16.91 -3.30
CA GLN A 1 -7.04 -17.74 -2.55
C GLN A 1 -6.41 -19.08 -2.18
N ASP A 2 -5.89 -19.82 -3.15
CA ASP A 2 -5.39 -21.20 -2.98
C ASP A 2 -4.27 -21.32 -1.94
N GLU A 3 -3.35 -20.36 -1.92
CA GLU A 3 -2.25 -20.29 -0.95
C GLU A 3 -2.77 -20.15 0.50
N ILE A 4 -3.71 -19.22 0.72
CA ILE A 4 -4.34 -19.02 2.03
C ILE A 4 -5.09 -20.27 2.48
N THR A 5 -5.80 -20.90 1.56
CA THR A 5 -6.56 -22.12 1.85
C THR A 5 -5.65 -23.30 2.15
N ALA A 6 -4.53 -23.42 1.44
CA ALA A 6 -3.52 -24.45 1.69
C ALA A 6 -2.88 -24.34 3.09
N ASP A 7 -2.75 -23.11 3.59
CA ASP A 7 -2.24 -22.83 4.95
C ASP A 7 -3.35 -22.89 6.04
N GLY A 8 -4.55 -23.37 5.69
CA GLY A 8 -5.66 -23.56 6.63
C GLY A 8 -6.49 -22.30 6.88
N GLY A 9 -6.24 -21.23 6.15
CA GLY A 9 -7.07 -20.02 6.19
C GLY A 9 -8.34 -20.13 5.34
N LEU A 10 -9.29 -19.23 5.59
CA LEU A 10 -10.49 -19.09 4.76
C LEU A 10 -10.33 -17.89 3.83
N ALA A 11 -10.55 -18.10 2.54
CA ALA A 11 -10.50 -17.04 1.56
C ALA A 11 -11.57 -17.23 0.47
N SER A 12 -12.19 -16.13 0.09
CA SER A 12 -13.04 -16.04 -1.10
C SER A 12 -12.56 -14.89 -1.98
N HIS A 13 -13.00 -14.85 -3.24
CA HIS A 13 -12.67 -13.76 -4.15
C HIS A 13 -13.87 -13.34 -4.96
N ALA A 14 -13.89 -12.07 -5.35
CA ALA A 14 -14.83 -11.51 -6.31
C ALA A 14 -14.05 -10.67 -7.34
N VAL A 15 -14.49 -10.68 -8.58
CA VAL A 15 -13.92 -9.82 -9.62
C VAL A 15 -14.65 -8.49 -9.60
N CYS A 16 -13.90 -7.40 -9.40
CA CYS A 16 -14.43 -6.04 -9.36
C CYS A 16 -13.45 -5.08 -10.04
N ASP A 17 -13.96 -4.24 -10.94
CA ASP A 17 -13.20 -3.07 -11.39
C ASP A 17 -13.49 -1.90 -10.44
N ILE A 18 -12.55 -1.60 -9.57
CA ILE A 18 -12.68 -0.54 -8.54
C ILE A 18 -12.87 0.88 -9.11
N ARG A 19 -12.84 1.07 -10.43
CA ARG A 19 -13.13 2.33 -11.10
C ARG A 19 -14.62 2.48 -11.46
N GLN A 20 -15.42 1.46 -11.17
CA GLN A 20 -16.84 1.39 -11.50
C GLN A 20 -17.68 1.33 -10.22
N GLU A 21 -18.31 2.44 -9.87
CA GLU A 21 -19.07 2.60 -8.64
C GLU A 21 -20.14 1.52 -8.43
N ASP A 22 -20.95 1.25 -9.46
CA ASP A 22 -22.00 0.23 -9.37
C ASP A 22 -21.44 -1.19 -9.10
N GLY A 23 -20.26 -1.49 -9.68
CA GLY A 23 -19.56 -2.76 -9.48
C GLY A 23 -19.05 -2.93 -8.04
N GLU A 24 -18.50 -1.88 -7.47
CA GLU A 24 -18.04 -1.88 -6.09
C GLU A 24 -19.21 -2.04 -5.11
N GLN A 25 -20.29 -1.28 -5.29
CA GLN A 25 -21.48 -1.35 -4.47
C GLN A 25 -22.06 -2.77 -4.43
N GLN A 26 -22.19 -3.41 -5.60
CA GLN A 26 -22.69 -4.79 -5.71
C GLN A 26 -21.72 -5.80 -5.09
N THR A 27 -20.42 -5.61 -5.28
CA THR A 27 -19.39 -6.49 -4.70
C THR A 27 -19.42 -6.44 -3.18
N VAL A 28 -19.46 -5.24 -2.59
CA VAL A 28 -19.52 -5.06 -1.14
C VAL A 28 -20.83 -5.65 -0.59
N ALA A 29 -21.97 -5.41 -1.24
CA ALA A 29 -23.25 -5.99 -0.87
C ALA A 29 -23.21 -7.54 -0.87
N GLY A 30 -22.59 -8.14 -1.89
CA GLY A 30 -22.40 -9.58 -1.99
C GLY A 30 -21.53 -10.13 -0.84
N ILE A 31 -20.44 -9.45 -0.50
CA ILE A 31 -19.57 -9.83 0.63
C ILE A 31 -20.33 -9.76 1.95
N VAL A 32 -21.08 -8.68 2.19
CA VAL A 32 -21.87 -8.53 3.41
C VAL A 32 -22.97 -9.60 3.49
N ALA A 33 -23.65 -9.90 2.38
CA ALA A 33 -24.64 -10.97 2.32
C ALA A 33 -24.06 -12.36 2.62
N GLN A 34 -22.85 -12.63 2.14
CA GLN A 34 -22.17 -13.91 2.32
C GLN A 34 -21.56 -14.09 3.71
N HIS A 35 -20.94 -13.04 4.25
CA HIS A 35 -20.13 -13.11 5.48
C HIS A 35 -20.74 -12.38 6.68
N GLY A 36 -21.84 -11.65 6.47
CA GLY A 36 -22.56 -10.94 7.53
C GLY A 36 -22.02 -9.55 7.86
N ALA A 37 -20.72 -9.33 7.71
CA ALA A 37 -20.08 -8.05 7.99
C ALA A 37 -18.70 -7.91 7.32
N ILE A 38 -18.21 -6.67 7.29
CA ILE A 38 -16.84 -6.33 6.96
C ILE A 38 -16.25 -5.61 8.18
N ASP A 39 -15.27 -6.20 8.82
CA ASP A 39 -14.60 -5.65 10.00
C ASP A 39 -13.34 -4.83 9.62
N ALA A 40 -12.74 -5.14 8.48
CA ALA A 40 -11.53 -4.47 8.00
C ALA A 40 -11.51 -4.32 6.48
N LEU A 41 -10.90 -3.23 6.00
CA LEU A 41 -10.64 -2.99 4.59
C LEU A 41 -9.16 -2.63 4.40
N VAL A 42 -8.52 -3.24 3.39
CA VAL A 42 -7.22 -2.82 2.88
C VAL A 42 -7.37 -2.35 1.44
N ASN A 43 -7.27 -1.05 1.21
CA ASN A 43 -7.21 -0.47 -0.12
C ASN A 43 -5.80 -0.60 -0.68
N ASN A 44 -5.51 -1.74 -1.29
CA ASN A 44 -4.18 -2.05 -1.86
C ASN A 44 -4.13 -1.91 -3.37
N ALA A 45 -5.26 -2.02 -4.06
CA ALA A 45 -5.31 -1.90 -5.52
C ALA A 45 -4.71 -0.57 -5.98
N GLY A 46 -3.85 -0.63 -6.99
CA GLY A 46 -3.17 0.55 -7.49
C GLY A 46 -2.27 0.24 -8.68
N GLY A 47 -1.86 1.26 -9.38
CA GLY A 47 -0.96 1.15 -10.50
C GLY A 47 -0.50 2.51 -11.01
N GLN A 48 0.65 2.50 -11.67
CA GLN A 48 1.22 3.68 -12.32
C GLN A 48 2.15 3.27 -13.45
N TYR A 49 2.58 4.23 -14.22
CA TYR A 49 3.63 4.07 -15.22
C TYR A 49 4.61 5.25 -15.14
N ILE A 50 5.85 5.01 -15.57
CA ILE A 50 6.90 6.03 -15.50
C ILE A 50 6.88 6.85 -16.79
N THR A 51 6.67 8.18 -16.65
CA THR A 51 6.76 9.14 -17.74
C THR A 51 6.95 10.56 -17.17
N PRO A 52 7.68 11.45 -17.86
CA PRO A 52 7.79 12.85 -17.48
C PRO A 52 6.41 13.54 -17.40
N ALA A 53 6.25 14.49 -16.50
CA ALA A 53 4.97 15.11 -16.20
C ALA A 53 4.30 15.74 -17.45
N GLU A 54 5.09 16.39 -18.30
CA GLU A 54 4.61 17.04 -19.54
C GLU A 54 4.15 16.02 -20.62
N LYS A 55 4.48 14.74 -20.45
CA LYS A 55 4.08 13.65 -21.36
C LYS A 55 2.90 12.83 -20.85
N ILE A 56 2.40 13.11 -19.65
CA ILE A 56 1.21 12.47 -19.12
C ILE A 56 -0.01 12.96 -19.90
N SER A 57 -0.67 12.06 -20.63
CA SER A 57 -1.92 12.41 -21.30
C SER A 57 -3.05 12.56 -20.26
N ALA A 58 -4.10 13.35 -20.60
CA ALA A 58 -5.28 13.47 -19.75
C ALA A 58 -5.92 12.11 -19.44
N LYS A 59 -5.99 11.21 -20.42
CA LYS A 59 -6.48 9.82 -20.23
C LYS A 59 -5.60 9.03 -19.26
N GLY A 60 -4.28 9.14 -19.38
CA GLY A 60 -3.33 8.45 -18.49
C GLY A 60 -3.36 9.00 -17.08
N TRP A 61 -3.49 10.34 -16.94
CA TRP A 61 -3.72 11.00 -15.66
C TRP A 61 -4.97 10.43 -14.98
N GLN A 62 -6.12 10.49 -15.68
CA GLN A 62 -7.40 10.05 -15.15
C GLN A 62 -7.36 8.58 -14.74
N ALA A 63 -6.80 7.69 -15.57
CA ALA A 63 -6.71 6.26 -15.26
C ALA A 63 -5.95 5.97 -13.94
N VAL A 64 -4.89 6.74 -13.65
CA VAL A 64 -4.13 6.58 -12.41
C VAL A 64 -4.88 7.20 -11.21
N ILE A 65 -5.54 8.34 -11.39
CA ILE A 65 -6.41 8.93 -10.36
C ILE A 65 -7.57 7.98 -10.03
N ASP A 66 -8.24 7.45 -11.04
CA ASP A 66 -9.37 6.53 -10.83
C ASP A 66 -8.96 5.29 -10.06
N THR A 67 -7.80 4.71 -10.38
CA THR A 67 -7.35 3.48 -9.70
C THR A 67 -6.79 3.77 -8.30
N ASN A 68 -5.97 4.83 -8.12
CA ASN A 68 -5.21 5.02 -6.87
C ASN A 68 -5.90 5.94 -5.86
N LEU A 69 -6.96 6.65 -6.25
CA LEU A 69 -7.69 7.57 -5.39
C LEU A 69 -9.19 7.29 -5.43
N THR A 70 -9.84 7.45 -6.58
CA THR A 70 -11.30 7.35 -6.69
C THR A 70 -11.79 5.96 -6.26
N GLY A 71 -11.20 4.89 -6.78
CA GLY A 71 -11.59 3.52 -6.44
C GLY A 71 -11.39 3.20 -4.96
N GLY A 72 -10.25 3.62 -4.38
CA GLY A 72 -10.03 3.43 -2.94
C GLY A 72 -11.04 4.20 -2.07
N PHE A 73 -11.43 5.41 -2.49
CA PHE A 73 -12.48 6.17 -1.83
C PHE A 73 -13.84 5.48 -1.94
N LEU A 74 -14.24 5.05 -3.13
CA LEU A 74 -15.52 4.39 -3.37
C LEU A 74 -15.62 3.08 -2.55
N MET A 75 -14.60 2.24 -2.60
CA MET A 75 -14.55 1.00 -1.82
C MET A 75 -14.65 1.26 -0.32
N ALA A 76 -13.93 2.26 0.20
CA ALA A 76 -14.01 2.62 1.62
C ALA A 76 -15.41 3.14 2.00
N ARG A 77 -16.02 3.98 1.16
CA ARG A 77 -17.38 4.48 1.35
C ARG A 77 -18.41 3.34 1.39
N GLU A 78 -18.32 2.40 0.46
CA GLU A 78 -19.25 1.27 0.42
C GLU A 78 -19.07 0.34 1.62
N CYS A 79 -17.84 0.02 2.02
CA CYS A 79 -17.59 -0.76 3.23
C CYS A 79 -18.12 -0.04 4.50
N PHE A 80 -17.94 1.28 4.57
CA PHE A 80 -18.47 2.09 5.66
C PHE A 80 -20.00 2.04 5.69
N THR A 81 -20.66 2.42 4.60
CA THR A 81 -22.12 2.59 4.56
C THR A 81 -22.88 1.27 4.72
N GLN A 82 -22.37 0.18 4.13
CA GLN A 82 -23.05 -1.11 4.12
C GLN A 82 -22.72 -1.99 5.35
N SER A 83 -21.64 -1.68 6.10
CA SER A 83 -21.23 -2.51 7.23
C SER A 83 -20.71 -1.71 8.42
N MET A 84 -19.61 -0.96 8.25
CA MET A 84 -18.82 -0.43 9.37
C MET A 84 -19.54 0.69 10.12
N ALA A 85 -20.43 1.46 9.50
CA ALA A 85 -21.18 2.55 10.16
C ALA A 85 -21.97 2.07 11.37
N ALA A 86 -22.48 0.83 11.35
CA ALA A 86 -23.27 0.24 12.42
C ALA A 86 -22.45 -0.61 13.41
N ARG A 87 -21.22 -1.01 13.06
CA ARG A 87 -20.48 -2.04 13.79
C ARG A 87 -19.07 -1.59 14.22
N GLY A 88 -18.59 -0.48 13.70
CA GLY A 88 -17.17 -0.13 13.77
C GLY A 88 -16.32 -0.91 12.76
N GLY A 89 -15.03 -0.64 12.75
CA GLY A 89 -14.10 -1.31 11.84
C GLY A 89 -12.76 -0.61 11.72
N ALA A 90 -11.94 -1.11 10.81
CA ALA A 90 -10.64 -0.50 10.52
C ALA A 90 -10.35 -0.47 9.01
N VAL A 91 -9.89 0.67 8.52
CA VAL A 91 -9.48 0.86 7.12
C VAL A 91 -7.99 1.17 7.06
N VAL A 92 -7.27 0.50 6.17
CA VAL A 92 -5.88 0.82 5.84
C VAL A 92 -5.76 1.10 4.35
N ASN A 93 -5.35 2.33 4.02
CA ASN A 93 -5.09 2.76 2.65
C ASN A 93 -3.60 2.61 2.33
N ILE A 94 -3.25 1.89 1.27
CA ILE A 94 -1.87 1.82 0.80
C ILE A 94 -1.59 3.05 -0.05
N VAL A 95 -0.64 3.86 0.40
CA VAL A 95 -0.15 5.02 -0.33
C VAL A 95 1.28 4.76 -0.83
N ALA A 96 2.14 5.77 -0.87
CA ALA A 96 3.54 5.63 -1.24
C ALA A 96 4.39 6.69 -0.52
N ASP A 97 5.71 6.58 -0.63
CA ASP A 97 6.63 7.66 -0.23
C ASP A 97 6.48 8.84 -1.20
N ILE A 98 5.65 9.82 -0.80
CA ILE A 98 5.37 11.04 -1.59
C ILE A 98 6.13 12.27 -1.08
N TRP A 99 6.78 12.19 0.07
CA TRP A 99 7.36 13.36 0.76
C TRP A 99 8.64 13.91 0.10
N GLY A 100 9.31 13.10 -0.70
CA GLY A 100 10.43 13.50 -1.51
C GLY A 100 10.09 13.79 -2.98
N SER A 101 8.79 13.99 -3.29
CA SER A 101 8.24 14.02 -4.66
C SER A 101 8.31 12.64 -5.36
N MET A 102 7.62 12.52 -6.50
CA MET A 102 7.61 11.31 -7.32
C MET A 102 7.98 11.65 -8.78
N PRO A 103 9.25 11.94 -9.08
CA PRO A 103 9.68 12.26 -10.45
C PRO A 103 9.32 11.12 -11.42
N GLY A 104 8.74 11.48 -12.56
CA GLY A 104 8.26 10.52 -13.54
C GLY A 104 6.92 9.85 -13.20
N MET A 105 6.29 10.21 -12.08
CA MET A 105 5.01 9.63 -11.63
C MET A 105 4.09 10.69 -10.99
N ALA A 106 4.01 11.88 -11.58
CA ALA A 106 3.24 13.01 -11.02
C ALA A 106 1.76 12.67 -10.76
N HIS A 107 1.13 11.88 -11.63
CA HIS A 107 -0.26 11.39 -11.43
C HIS A 107 -0.38 10.50 -10.18
N SER A 108 0.56 9.58 -9.98
CA SER A 108 0.56 8.72 -8.79
C SER A 108 0.82 9.53 -7.52
N GLY A 109 1.77 10.47 -7.54
CA GLY A 109 2.03 11.36 -6.42
C GLY A 109 0.80 12.17 -6.00
N ALA A 110 0.09 12.73 -6.97
CA ALA A 110 -1.15 13.46 -6.72
C ALA A 110 -2.25 12.57 -6.13
N ALA A 111 -2.46 11.37 -6.71
CA ALA A 111 -3.46 10.42 -6.22
C ALA A 111 -3.15 9.96 -4.78
N ARG A 112 -1.90 9.62 -4.49
CA ARG A 112 -1.48 9.16 -3.16
C ARG A 112 -1.54 10.26 -2.11
N ALA A 113 -1.23 11.51 -2.47
CA ALA A 113 -1.42 12.67 -1.61
C ALA A 113 -2.91 12.91 -1.30
N GLY A 114 -3.78 12.77 -2.31
CA GLY A 114 -5.23 12.80 -2.14
C GLY A 114 -5.74 11.71 -1.20
N MET A 115 -5.20 10.49 -1.29
CA MET A 115 -5.55 9.38 -0.40
C MET A 115 -5.08 9.63 1.05
N VAL A 116 -3.96 10.31 1.27
CA VAL A 116 -3.54 10.74 2.62
C VAL A 116 -4.57 11.71 3.20
N SER A 117 -4.96 12.74 2.43
CA SER A 117 -5.97 13.71 2.86
C SER A 117 -7.33 13.04 3.14
N PHE A 118 -7.76 12.10 2.29
CA PHE A 118 -8.96 11.30 2.53
C PHE A 118 -8.85 10.48 3.82
N THR A 119 -7.70 9.85 4.07
CA THR A 119 -7.45 9.07 5.29
C THR A 119 -7.66 9.91 6.55
N GLU A 120 -7.10 11.11 6.59
CA GLU A 120 -7.21 12.05 7.73
C GLU A 120 -8.66 12.52 7.91
N THR A 121 -9.33 12.86 6.81
CA THR A 121 -10.73 13.32 6.83
C THR A 121 -11.68 12.21 7.29
N ALA A 122 -11.59 11.02 6.70
CA ALA A 122 -12.44 9.89 7.05
C ALA A 122 -12.20 9.40 8.48
N ALA A 123 -10.95 9.48 8.97
CA ALA A 123 -10.63 9.15 10.37
C ALA A 123 -11.41 10.03 11.35
N LEU A 124 -11.57 11.32 11.04
CA LEU A 124 -12.34 12.25 11.85
C LEU A 124 -13.85 12.02 11.70
N GLU A 125 -14.33 11.93 10.47
CA GLU A 125 -15.76 11.83 10.17
C GLU A 125 -16.37 10.51 10.66
N TRP A 126 -15.63 9.39 10.57
CA TRP A 126 -16.13 8.06 10.93
C TRP A 126 -15.80 7.62 12.36
N ALA A 127 -15.10 8.46 13.12
CA ALA A 127 -14.77 8.18 14.52
C ALA A 127 -16.02 7.92 15.38
N GLY A 128 -17.10 8.68 15.15
CA GLY A 128 -18.38 8.50 15.87
C GLY A 128 -19.02 7.14 15.64
N SER A 129 -18.68 6.44 14.56
CA SER A 129 -19.11 5.07 14.27
C SER A 129 -18.11 4.01 14.77
N GLY A 130 -17.04 4.40 15.45
CA GLY A 130 -16.01 3.48 15.92
C GLY A 130 -15.14 2.92 14.79
N VAL A 131 -15.00 3.66 13.67
CA VAL A 131 -14.16 3.26 12.55
C VAL A 131 -12.83 4.02 12.61
N ARG A 132 -11.73 3.28 12.54
CA ARG A 132 -10.37 3.83 12.43
C ARG A 132 -9.93 3.79 10.98
N VAL A 133 -9.36 4.88 10.49
CA VAL A 133 -8.83 4.97 9.12
C VAL A 133 -7.38 5.41 9.17
N ASN A 134 -6.49 4.60 8.63
CA ASN A 134 -5.06 4.89 8.59
C ASN A 134 -4.49 4.61 7.19
N ALA A 135 -3.28 5.04 6.94
CA ALA A 135 -2.56 4.70 5.74
C ALA A 135 -1.22 4.04 6.06
N VAL A 136 -0.73 3.22 5.11
CA VAL A 136 0.64 2.71 5.08
C VAL A 136 1.33 3.28 3.86
N ALA A 137 2.52 3.83 4.05
CA ALA A 137 3.37 4.34 2.99
C ALA A 137 4.61 3.45 2.84
N PRO A 138 4.58 2.43 1.98
CA PRO A 138 5.75 1.65 1.67
C PRO A 138 6.80 2.48 0.94
N GLY A 139 8.07 2.21 1.21
CA GLY A 139 9.18 2.63 0.37
C GLY A 139 9.34 1.69 -0.83
N TYR A 140 10.56 1.28 -1.09
CA TYR A 140 10.85 0.30 -2.14
C TYR A 140 10.63 -1.12 -1.61
N VAL A 141 9.70 -1.86 -2.21
CA VAL A 141 9.33 -3.22 -1.83
C VAL A 141 9.76 -4.18 -2.94
N ALA A 142 10.48 -5.23 -2.58
CA ALA A 142 10.82 -6.29 -3.50
C ALA A 142 9.62 -7.23 -3.67
N SER A 143 8.87 -7.02 -4.74
CA SER A 143 7.69 -7.81 -5.07
C SER A 143 7.78 -8.36 -6.51
N SER A 144 6.96 -9.36 -6.81
CA SER A 144 6.85 -9.91 -8.18
C SER A 144 6.46 -8.87 -9.23
N GLY A 145 5.87 -7.75 -8.82
CA GLY A 145 5.61 -6.60 -9.70
C GLY A 145 6.86 -6.04 -10.36
N MET A 146 8.04 -6.22 -9.74
CA MET A 146 9.31 -5.80 -10.34
C MET A 146 9.71 -6.62 -11.56
N ASP A 147 9.21 -7.85 -11.72
CA ASP A 147 9.47 -8.70 -12.87
C ASP A 147 8.81 -8.19 -14.17
N HIS A 148 7.86 -7.25 -14.04
CA HIS A 148 7.17 -6.62 -15.16
C HIS A 148 7.83 -5.34 -15.65
N TYR A 149 8.90 -4.87 -15.00
CA TYR A 149 9.65 -3.72 -15.49
C TYR A 149 10.46 -4.08 -16.74
N PRO A 150 10.61 -3.13 -17.67
CA PRO A 150 11.39 -3.39 -18.89
C PRO A 150 12.87 -3.65 -18.53
N PRO A 151 13.60 -4.44 -19.35
CA PRO A 151 15.00 -4.78 -19.09
C PRO A 151 15.91 -3.58 -18.84
N GLU A 152 15.62 -2.44 -19.46
CA GLU A 152 16.38 -1.18 -19.32
C GLU A 152 16.30 -0.63 -17.89
N ALA A 153 15.27 -0.98 -17.13
CA ALA A 153 15.12 -0.58 -15.73
C ALA A 153 16.02 -1.39 -14.77
N ALA A 154 16.57 -2.52 -15.20
CA ALA A 154 17.34 -3.42 -14.32
C ALA A 154 18.51 -2.74 -13.61
N ALA A 155 19.26 -1.87 -14.31
CA ALA A 155 20.38 -1.13 -13.72
C ALA A 155 19.90 -0.17 -12.61
N MET A 156 18.79 0.51 -12.85
CA MET A 156 18.17 1.40 -11.87
C MET A 156 17.69 0.58 -10.65
N LEU A 157 16.96 -0.51 -10.85
CA LEU A 157 16.46 -1.36 -9.77
C LEU A 157 17.59 -1.89 -8.88
N ARG A 158 18.71 -2.35 -9.48
CA ARG A 158 19.90 -2.80 -8.73
C ARG A 158 20.59 -1.68 -7.96
N HIS A 159 20.44 -0.43 -8.40
CA HIS A 159 21.02 0.72 -7.71
C HIS A 159 20.13 1.21 -6.55
N MET A 160 18.82 1.10 -6.66
CA MET A 160 17.86 1.65 -5.69
C MET A 160 18.12 1.22 -4.23
N PRO A 161 18.49 -0.02 -3.90
CA PRO A 161 18.80 -0.40 -2.52
C PRO A 161 19.88 0.46 -1.87
N LYS A 162 20.88 0.90 -2.65
CA LYS A 162 21.98 1.74 -2.18
C LYS A 162 21.52 3.15 -1.77
N THR A 163 20.33 3.56 -2.19
CA THR A 163 19.72 4.85 -1.83
C THR A 163 18.83 4.75 -0.58
N VAL A 164 18.64 3.55 -0.04
CA VAL A 164 17.90 3.31 1.19
C VAL A 164 18.88 3.20 2.36
N PRO A 165 18.73 3.93 3.47
CA PRO A 165 19.63 3.81 4.62
C PRO A 165 19.76 2.39 5.17
N LEU A 166 18.67 1.58 5.18
CA LEU A 166 18.76 0.16 5.55
C LEU A 166 19.43 -0.73 4.48
N GLY A 167 19.83 -0.17 3.34
CA GLY A 167 20.67 -0.81 2.31
C GLY A 167 19.97 -1.89 1.48
N ARG A 168 18.66 -2.04 1.59
CA ARG A 168 17.88 -3.07 0.91
C ARG A 168 16.46 -2.59 0.58
N PHE A 169 15.74 -3.35 -0.20
CA PHE A 169 14.29 -3.25 -0.31
C PHE A 169 13.60 -3.86 0.92
N ALA A 170 12.39 -3.40 1.21
CA ALA A 170 11.49 -4.09 2.12
C ALA A 170 10.97 -5.39 1.48
N THR A 171 10.58 -6.35 2.31
CA THR A 171 9.78 -7.50 1.88
C THR A 171 8.29 -7.15 1.92
N GLU A 172 7.47 -7.89 1.19
CA GLU A 172 6.00 -7.78 1.26
C GLU A 172 5.50 -8.06 2.68
N ALA A 173 6.12 -9.02 3.40
CA ALA A 173 5.79 -9.36 4.77
C ALA A 173 6.05 -8.21 5.76
N GLU A 174 7.09 -7.40 5.56
CA GLU A 174 7.37 -6.22 6.40
C GLU A 174 6.28 -5.17 6.26
N VAL A 175 5.76 -4.96 5.05
CA VAL A 175 4.62 -4.05 4.82
C VAL A 175 3.34 -4.62 5.41
N SER A 176 3.08 -5.92 5.18
CA SER A 176 1.93 -6.63 5.71
C SER A 176 1.87 -6.61 7.23
N ALA A 177 2.99 -6.75 7.92
CA ALA A 177 3.05 -6.66 9.38
C ALA A 177 2.52 -5.31 9.91
N GLY A 178 2.89 -4.20 9.25
CA GLY A 178 2.37 -2.88 9.58
C GLY A 178 0.88 -2.72 9.32
N ILE A 179 0.39 -3.31 8.22
CA ILE A 179 -1.04 -3.32 7.89
C ILE A 179 -1.81 -4.10 8.96
N VAL A 180 -1.39 -5.31 9.29
CA VAL A 180 -2.02 -6.16 10.31
C VAL A 180 -2.02 -5.47 11.68
N PHE A 181 -0.92 -4.83 12.07
CA PHE A 181 -0.87 -4.02 13.30
C PHE A 181 -1.95 -2.94 13.30
N LEU A 182 -2.07 -2.14 12.23
CA LEU A 182 -3.06 -1.06 12.15
C LEU A 182 -4.50 -1.57 12.12
N LEU A 183 -4.75 -2.76 11.59
CA LEU A 183 -6.08 -3.38 11.61
C LEU A 183 -6.42 -3.98 12.98
N SER A 184 -5.43 -4.37 13.78
CA SER A 184 -5.61 -5.08 15.03
C SER A 184 -6.06 -4.18 16.19
N PRO A 185 -6.57 -4.77 17.29
CA PRO A 185 -6.87 -4.04 18.54
C PRO A 185 -5.66 -3.33 19.16
N ALA A 186 -4.43 -3.76 18.85
CA ALA A 186 -3.22 -3.09 19.33
C ALA A 186 -3.11 -1.64 18.84
N ALA A 187 -3.76 -1.30 17.73
CA ALA A 187 -3.85 0.06 17.19
C ALA A 187 -5.16 0.77 17.53
N SER A 188 -5.86 0.38 18.60
CA SER A 188 -7.19 0.91 18.93
C SER A 188 -7.24 2.42 19.16
N PHE A 189 -6.13 3.06 19.47
CA PHE A 189 -6.02 4.51 19.65
C PHE A 189 -5.24 5.20 18.52
N ILE A 190 -5.09 4.53 17.37
CA ILE A 190 -4.39 5.04 16.19
C ILE A 190 -5.41 5.21 15.06
N SER A 191 -5.66 6.46 14.65
CA SER A 191 -6.53 6.82 13.53
C SER A 191 -6.03 8.12 12.89
N GLY A 192 -6.14 8.26 11.57
CA GLY A 192 -5.69 9.41 10.81
C GLY A 192 -4.18 9.48 10.58
N THR A 193 -3.43 8.40 10.85
CA THR A 193 -1.97 8.40 10.67
C THR A 193 -1.54 7.77 9.36
N VAL A 194 -0.34 8.14 8.93
CA VAL A 194 0.40 7.46 7.86
C VAL A 194 1.61 6.76 8.47
N LEU A 195 1.56 5.43 8.54
CA LEU A 195 2.68 4.61 8.95
C LEU A 195 3.65 4.42 7.77
N ARG A 196 4.83 4.98 7.89
CA ARG A 196 5.87 4.85 6.86
C ARG A 196 6.71 3.59 7.11
N ILE A 197 6.85 2.76 6.05
CA ILE A 197 7.64 1.53 6.05
C ILE A 197 8.62 1.62 4.87
N ASP A 198 9.66 2.42 5.02
CA ASP A 198 10.45 2.98 3.93
C ASP A 198 11.97 2.88 4.12
N GLY A 199 12.43 2.23 5.20
CA GLY A 199 13.85 2.08 5.49
C GLY A 199 14.58 3.41 5.69
N ALA A 200 13.84 4.45 6.13
CA ALA A 200 14.29 5.82 6.31
C ALA A 200 14.67 6.54 4.99
N ARG A 201 14.16 6.09 3.84
CA ARG A 201 14.48 6.67 2.53
C ARG A 201 14.17 8.16 2.40
N PRO A 202 13.02 8.69 2.89
CA PRO A 202 12.71 10.11 2.81
C PRO A 202 13.58 11.01 3.68
N GLN A 203 14.30 10.46 4.66
CA GLN A 203 15.24 11.21 5.51
C GLN A 203 16.60 11.45 4.83
N VAL A 204 16.83 10.80 3.70
CA VAL A 204 18.07 10.94 2.92
C VAL A 204 18.25 12.39 2.45
N ARG A 205 19.38 13.00 2.82
CA ARG A 205 19.73 14.36 2.40
C ARG A 205 21.03 14.35 1.61
N MET A 206 21.00 14.94 0.42
CA MET A 206 22.21 15.08 -0.40
C MET A 206 23.28 15.91 0.34
N GLY A 207 24.52 15.44 0.28
CA GLY A 207 25.67 16.14 0.87
C GLY A 207 25.99 15.81 2.33
N TRP A 208 25.21 14.97 3.00
CA TRP A 208 25.47 14.60 4.42
C TRP A 208 26.12 13.23 4.61
N GLY A 209 26.80 12.71 3.58
CA GLY A 209 27.61 11.49 3.72
C GLY A 209 26.82 10.26 4.17
N GLN A 210 25.78 9.91 3.43
CA GLN A 210 24.91 8.78 3.76
C GLN A 210 25.62 7.46 3.51
N VAL A 211 25.61 6.61 4.52
CA VAL A 211 26.15 5.24 4.43
C VAL A 211 24.97 4.28 4.55
N ALA A 212 24.65 3.59 3.45
CA ALA A 212 23.71 2.48 3.50
C ALA A 212 24.29 1.33 4.36
N ALA A 213 23.42 0.61 5.05
CA ALA A 213 23.81 -0.53 5.85
C ALA A 213 24.57 -1.56 4.99
N SER A 214 25.72 -2.00 5.45
CA SER A 214 26.51 -3.05 4.78
C SER A 214 25.83 -4.42 4.88
N ALA A 215 26.27 -5.37 4.08
CA ALA A 215 25.67 -6.71 4.02
C ALA A 215 25.66 -7.42 5.37
N ASP A 216 26.72 -7.28 6.17
CA ASP A 216 26.79 -7.86 7.51
C ASP A 216 25.83 -7.18 8.49
N VAL A 217 25.65 -5.86 8.40
CA VAL A 217 24.68 -5.12 9.22
C VAL A 217 23.25 -5.53 8.86
N GLN A 218 22.95 -5.76 7.58
CA GLN A 218 21.63 -6.22 7.14
C GLN A 218 21.24 -7.60 7.70
N GLN A 219 22.21 -8.42 8.11
CA GLN A 219 21.95 -9.72 8.74
C GLN A 219 21.67 -9.63 10.24
N ARG A 220 21.84 -8.48 10.87
CA ARG A 220 21.54 -8.31 12.30
C ARG A 220 20.04 -8.39 12.54
N THR A 221 19.62 -9.01 13.63
CA THR A 221 18.22 -9.31 13.94
C THR A 221 17.29 -8.08 13.80
N ALA A 222 17.74 -6.90 14.22
CA ALA A 222 16.93 -5.69 14.18
C ALA A 222 16.63 -5.14 12.77
N VAL A 223 17.44 -5.49 11.78
CA VAL A 223 17.30 -4.99 10.39
C VAL A 223 17.28 -6.09 9.33
N ARG A 224 17.33 -7.35 9.77
CA ARG A 224 17.19 -8.49 8.88
C ARG A 224 15.79 -8.49 8.25
N PRO A 225 15.65 -8.83 6.96
CA PRO A 225 14.35 -8.96 6.33
C PRO A 225 13.42 -9.89 7.10
N PHE A 226 12.19 -9.45 7.31
CA PHE A 226 11.13 -10.28 7.87
C PHE A 226 10.44 -11.05 6.74
N ASP A 227 10.34 -12.37 6.87
CA ASP A 227 9.86 -13.27 5.83
C ASP A 227 8.37 -13.64 5.99
N GLY A 228 7.82 -13.57 7.18
CA GLY A 228 6.41 -13.87 7.45
C GLY A 228 6.00 -15.29 7.06
N PHE A 229 4.76 -15.46 6.61
CA PHE A 229 4.24 -16.73 6.08
C PHE A 229 4.70 -16.97 4.64
N HIS A 230 4.65 -15.92 3.85
CA HIS A 230 4.96 -15.96 2.44
C HIS A 230 6.47 -16.10 2.28
N ARG A 231 6.92 -17.18 1.67
CA ARG A 231 8.34 -17.37 1.39
C ARG A 231 8.81 -16.33 0.41
N TYR A 232 9.59 -15.39 0.91
CA TYR A 232 10.17 -14.36 0.10
C TYR A 232 11.03 -14.96 -1.03
N GLN A 233 10.67 -14.64 -2.25
CA GLN A 233 11.46 -14.94 -3.43
C GLN A 233 11.95 -13.61 -4.02
N PRO A 234 13.27 -13.38 -4.04
CA PRO A 234 13.78 -12.15 -4.61
C PRO A 234 13.39 -12.06 -6.09
N PRO A 235 12.95 -10.88 -6.57
CA PRO A 235 12.69 -10.66 -7.99
C PRO A 235 13.86 -11.08 -8.87
N LYS A 236 13.59 -11.53 -10.10
CA LYS A 236 14.60 -12.06 -11.04
C LYS A 236 15.74 -11.08 -11.29
N VAL A 237 15.47 -9.77 -11.23
CA VAL A 237 16.48 -8.72 -11.41
C VAL A 237 17.57 -8.75 -10.34
N PHE A 238 17.36 -9.42 -9.21
CA PHE A 238 18.30 -9.59 -8.11
C PHE A 238 18.89 -11.01 -8.03
N GLN A 239 18.43 -11.93 -8.85
CA GLN A 239 19.00 -13.28 -9.01
C GLN A 239 20.11 -13.25 -10.06
#